data_20030d8d10416efd6c58e23fda61d6e8
#
_entry.id   20030d8d10416efd6c58e23fda61d6e8
#
_cell.length_a   1.000
_cell.length_b   1.000
_cell.length_c   1.000
_cell.angle_alpha   90.00
_cell.angle_beta   90.00
_cell.angle_gamma   90.00
#
_symmetry.space_group_name_H-M   'P 1'
#
loop_
_entity.id
_entity.type
_entity.pdbx_description
1 polymer ?
#
loop_
_entity_poly.entity_id
_entity_poly.type
_entity_poly.pdbx_seq_one_letter_code
_entity_poly.pdbx_strand_id
1 'polypeptide(L)'
;MSVADIVQTMKAKFNPSAAEGLDLVFQFNIEDADNHYLIVKDGTCDVKQGDSPDANVTLIMDKETFKGITTGETDGMQAFMGGKLRVEGDMMLSMKLSELFPS
;
A
#
# COMPACT_ATOMS: atom_id res chain seq x y z
N MET A 1 -2.19 13.65 -10.06
CA MET A 1 -2.86 12.32 -10.06
C MET A 1 -3.81 12.24 -8.87
N SER A 2 -4.97 11.66 -9.08
CA SER A 2 -5.85 11.31 -7.97
C SER A 2 -5.36 10.04 -7.29
N VAL A 3 -5.85 9.76 -6.06
CA VAL A 3 -5.51 8.51 -5.38
C VAL A 3 -5.97 7.31 -6.23
N ALA A 4 -7.11 7.43 -6.91
CA ALA A 4 -7.57 6.35 -7.80
C ALA A 4 -6.58 6.07 -8.92
N ASP A 5 -5.96 7.10 -9.50
CA ASP A 5 -4.94 6.93 -10.53
C ASP A 5 -3.68 6.26 -9.97
N ILE A 6 -3.27 6.68 -8.77
CA ILE A 6 -2.11 6.10 -8.09
C ILE A 6 -2.35 4.61 -7.82
N VAL A 7 -3.56 4.27 -7.37
CA VAL A 7 -3.95 2.88 -7.11
C VAL A 7 -3.88 2.04 -8.38
N GLN A 8 -4.35 2.57 -9.51
CA GLN A 8 -4.28 1.85 -10.78
C GLN A 8 -2.82 1.61 -11.21
N THR A 9 -1.96 2.60 -11.00
CA THR A 9 -0.52 2.45 -11.26
C THR A 9 0.07 1.35 -10.37
N MET A 10 -0.31 1.31 -9.10
CA MET A 10 0.15 0.30 -8.17
C MET A 10 -0.31 -1.10 -8.60
N LYS A 11 -1.57 -1.25 -8.96
CA LYS A 11 -2.12 -2.55 -9.39
C LYS A 11 -1.41 -3.10 -10.61
N ALA A 12 -1.00 -2.24 -11.52
CA ALA A 12 -0.27 -2.64 -12.73
C ALA A 12 1.09 -3.27 -12.42
N LYS A 13 1.63 -3.02 -11.22
CA LYS A 13 2.94 -3.55 -10.80
C LYS A 13 2.82 -4.80 -9.94
N PHE A 14 1.61 -5.30 -9.72
CA PHE A 14 1.37 -6.44 -8.83
C PHE A 14 2.13 -7.68 -9.32
N ASN A 15 2.82 -8.31 -8.37
CA ASN A 15 3.57 -9.53 -8.62
C ASN A 15 2.83 -10.72 -8.01
N PRO A 16 2.07 -11.48 -8.82
CA PRO A 16 1.30 -12.61 -8.29
C PRO A 16 2.15 -13.69 -7.62
N SER A 17 3.39 -13.88 -8.09
CA SER A 17 4.29 -14.87 -7.51
C SER A 17 4.61 -14.57 -6.06
N ALA A 18 4.77 -13.29 -5.71
CA ALA A 18 5.04 -12.88 -4.34
C ALA A 18 3.79 -13.00 -3.46
N ALA A 19 2.61 -13.05 -4.06
CA ALA A 19 1.34 -13.12 -3.35
C ALA A 19 0.89 -14.56 -3.06
N GLU A 20 1.60 -15.55 -3.57
CA GLU A 20 1.20 -16.95 -3.40
C GLU A 20 1.07 -17.31 -1.92
N GLY A 21 -0.08 -17.84 -1.55
CA GLY A 21 -0.35 -18.25 -0.17
C GLY A 21 -0.68 -17.11 0.80
N LEU A 22 -0.73 -15.87 0.32
CA LEU A 22 -1.06 -14.72 1.17
C LEU A 22 -2.56 -14.45 1.19
N ASP A 23 -3.04 -14.04 2.37
CA ASP A 23 -4.41 -13.56 2.59
C ASP A 23 -4.30 -12.39 3.54
N LEU A 24 -4.08 -11.19 2.99
CA LEU A 24 -3.74 -9.99 3.76
C LEU A 24 -4.57 -8.80 3.31
N VAL A 25 -4.81 -7.88 4.24
CA VAL A 25 -5.46 -6.61 3.96
C VAL A 25 -4.55 -5.48 4.45
N PHE A 26 -4.24 -4.55 3.55
CA PHE A 26 -3.44 -3.37 3.83
C PHE A 26 -4.34 -2.14 3.77
N GLN A 27 -4.39 -1.38 4.85
CA GLN A 27 -5.16 -0.14 4.91
C GLN A 27 -4.24 1.03 4.59
N PHE A 28 -4.62 1.85 3.62
CA PHE A 28 -3.92 3.09 3.29
C PHE A 28 -4.75 4.28 3.75
N ASN A 29 -4.30 4.93 4.81
CA ASN A 29 -4.93 6.16 5.31
C ASN A 29 -4.19 7.34 4.70
N ILE A 30 -4.85 8.00 3.76
CA ILE A 30 -4.26 9.12 3.02
C ILE A 30 -4.74 10.40 3.70
N GLU A 31 -3.80 11.14 4.28
CA GLU A 31 -4.12 12.27 5.16
C GLU A 31 -4.88 13.40 4.46
N ASP A 32 -4.65 13.59 3.17
CA ASP A 32 -5.25 14.69 2.39
C ASP A 32 -6.15 14.19 1.25
N ALA A 33 -6.62 12.94 1.33
CA ALA A 33 -7.49 12.35 0.33
C ALA A 33 -8.28 11.19 0.94
N ASP A 34 -9.07 10.50 0.12
CA ASP A 34 -9.87 9.37 0.59
C ASP A 34 -8.98 8.16 0.93
N ASN A 35 -9.35 7.46 2.00
CA ASN A 35 -8.68 6.23 2.38
C ASN A 35 -9.04 5.10 1.43
N HIS A 36 -8.11 4.17 1.27
CA HIS A 36 -8.29 2.98 0.44
C HIS A 36 -7.72 1.78 1.18
N TYR A 37 -8.17 0.58 0.83
CA TYR A 37 -7.57 -0.63 1.35
C TYR A 37 -7.35 -1.64 0.23
N LEU A 38 -6.27 -2.40 0.38
CA LEU A 38 -5.82 -3.40 -0.60
C LEU A 38 -6.04 -4.78 -0.02
N ILE A 39 -6.74 -5.63 -0.77
CA ILE A 39 -6.96 -7.02 -0.41
C ILE A 39 -6.07 -7.87 -1.31
N VAL A 40 -5.19 -8.68 -0.69
CA VAL A 40 -4.35 -9.63 -1.42
C VAL A 40 -4.78 -11.03 -1.02
N LYS A 41 -5.33 -11.76 -1.97
CA LYS A 41 -5.91 -13.10 -1.72
C LYS A 41 -5.91 -13.92 -3.01
N ASP A 42 -5.64 -15.21 -2.88
CA ASP A 42 -5.72 -16.16 -3.99
C ASP A 42 -4.87 -15.77 -5.20
N GLY A 43 -3.72 -15.14 -4.95
CA GLY A 43 -2.82 -14.71 -6.03
C GLY A 43 -3.31 -13.49 -6.79
N THR A 44 -4.30 -12.78 -6.25
CA THR A 44 -4.85 -11.56 -6.86
C THR A 44 -4.81 -10.41 -5.88
N CYS A 45 -5.01 -9.19 -6.38
CA CYS A 45 -5.17 -8.03 -5.54
C CYS A 45 -6.39 -7.21 -5.98
N ASP A 46 -7.02 -6.57 -5.03
CA ASP A 46 -8.15 -5.68 -5.27
C ASP A 46 -8.03 -4.49 -4.34
N VAL A 47 -8.40 -3.30 -4.81
CA VAL A 47 -8.35 -2.08 -4.01
C VAL A 47 -9.74 -1.48 -3.96
N LYS A 48 -10.17 -1.12 -2.75
CA LYS A 48 -11.47 -0.51 -2.50
C LYS A 48 -11.29 0.80 -1.74
N GLN A 49 -12.18 1.72 -1.97
CA GLN A 49 -12.21 2.98 -1.23
C GLN A 49 -12.87 2.78 0.12
N GLY A 50 -12.31 3.41 1.15
CA GLY A 50 -12.87 3.36 2.50
C GLY A 50 -11.92 2.73 3.50
N ASP A 51 -12.48 2.29 4.63
CA ASP A 51 -11.72 1.68 5.71
C ASP A 51 -12.12 0.22 5.87
N SER A 52 -11.13 -0.65 5.98
CA SER A 52 -11.37 -2.08 6.23
C SER A 52 -11.33 -2.35 7.73
N PRO A 53 -12.34 -3.06 8.27
CA PRO A 53 -12.30 -3.46 9.67
C PRO A 53 -11.30 -4.60 9.94
N ASP A 54 -10.82 -5.25 8.89
CA ASP A 54 -9.98 -6.45 9.00
C ASP A 54 -8.53 -6.22 8.56
N ALA A 55 -8.08 -4.97 8.51
CA ALA A 55 -6.73 -4.66 8.05
C ALA A 55 -5.67 -5.28 8.97
N ASN A 56 -4.71 -5.96 8.36
CA ASN A 56 -3.58 -6.55 9.08
C ASN A 56 -2.52 -5.50 9.41
N VAL A 57 -2.44 -4.46 8.59
CA VAL A 57 -1.50 -3.35 8.79
C VAL A 57 -2.12 -2.10 8.19
N THR A 58 -1.85 -0.96 8.82
CA THR A 58 -2.30 0.35 8.35
C THR A 58 -1.09 1.23 8.05
N LEU A 59 -1.07 1.79 6.85
CA LEU A 59 -0.03 2.72 6.43
C LEU A 59 -0.65 4.11 6.30
N ILE A 60 -0.04 5.08 6.96
CA ILE A 60 -0.58 6.45 7.06
C ILE A 60 0.41 7.39 6.40
N MET A 61 -0.06 8.14 5.39
CA MET A 61 0.79 9.04 4.61
C MET A 61 -0.06 10.05 3.86
N ASP A 62 0.56 11.09 3.32
CA ASP A 62 -0.16 11.99 2.42
C ASP A 62 -0.13 11.43 0.99
N LYS A 63 -0.93 12.04 0.11
CA LYS A 63 -1.06 11.60 -1.29
C LYS A 63 0.29 11.67 -2.02
N GLU A 64 1.07 12.70 -1.78
CA GLU A 64 2.35 12.90 -2.44
C GLU A 64 3.34 11.78 -2.09
N THR A 65 3.39 11.40 -0.82
CA THR A 65 4.22 10.28 -0.37
C THR A 65 3.74 8.96 -0.96
N PHE A 66 2.43 8.75 -0.99
CA PHE A 66 1.84 7.54 -1.58
C PHE A 66 2.20 7.43 -3.06
N LYS A 67 2.06 8.53 -3.80
CA LYS A 67 2.44 8.58 -5.21
C LYS A 67 3.94 8.27 -5.39
N GLY A 68 4.80 8.90 -4.60
CA GLY A 68 6.25 8.70 -4.70
C GLY A 68 6.65 7.25 -4.47
N ILE A 69 6.09 6.62 -3.45
CA ILE A 69 6.37 5.21 -3.14
C ILE A 69 5.87 4.32 -4.28
N THR A 70 4.67 4.57 -4.78
CA THR A 70 4.05 3.77 -5.83
C THR A 70 4.82 3.87 -7.15
N THR A 71 5.33 5.04 -7.48
CA THR A 71 6.06 5.26 -8.74
C THR A 71 7.55 4.92 -8.64
N GLY A 72 8.05 4.65 -7.43
CA GLY A 72 9.46 4.37 -7.22
C GLY A 72 10.33 5.61 -7.00
N GLU A 73 9.75 6.81 -7.02
CA GLU A 73 10.49 8.06 -6.78
C GLU A 73 10.92 8.20 -5.32
N THR A 74 10.16 7.61 -4.40
CA THR A 74 10.41 7.65 -2.97
C THR A 74 10.57 6.23 -2.44
N ASP A 75 11.67 5.99 -1.70
CA ASP A 75 11.85 4.73 -1.02
C ASP A 75 10.97 4.71 0.24
N GLY A 76 10.15 3.67 0.38
CA GLY A 76 9.25 3.53 1.53
C GLY A 76 9.99 3.55 2.86
N MET A 77 11.18 2.93 2.94
CA MET A 77 11.98 2.94 4.15
C MET A 77 12.45 4.35 4.51
N GLN A 78 12.88 5.13 3.51
CA GLN A 78 13.29 6.52 3.73
C GLN A 78 12.11 7.38 4.15
N ALA A 79 10.94 7.16 3.56
CA ALA A 79 9.73 7.88 3.96
C ALA A 79 9.37 7.57 5.43
N PHE A 80 9.50 6.31 5.83
CA PHE A 80 9.26 5.90 7.21
C PHE A 80 10.26 6.57 8.16
N MET A 81 11.53 6.52 7.85
CA MET A 81 12.58 7.13 8.68
C MET A 81 12.46 8.65 8.75
N GLY A 82 11.97 9.27 7.68
CA GLY A 82 11.75 10.72 7.62
C GLY A 82 10.45 11.20 8.25
N GLY A 83 9.63 10.27 8.79
CA GLY A 83 8.37 10.62 9.42
C GLY A 83 7.23 10.90 8.46
N LYS A 84 7.41 10.66 7.17
CA LYS A 84 6.36 10.87 6.16
C LYS A 84 5.43 9.68 6.02
N LEU A 85 5.87 8.50 6.42
CA LEU A 85 5.08 7.28 6.43
C LEU A 85 5.02 6.76 7.85
N ARG A 86 3.82 6.53 8.36
CA ARG A 86 3.61 5.87 9.65
C ARG A 86 2.98 4.52 9.42
N VAL A 87 3.32 3.55 10.25
CA VAL A 87 2.82 2.18 10.15
C VAL A 87 2.23 1.77 11.47
N GLU A 88 1.00 1.28 11.44
CA GLU A 88 0.33 0.70 12.61
C GLU A 88 0.01 -0.75 12.30
N GLY A 89 0.20 -1.62 13.29
CA GLY A 89 0.01 -3.05 13.12
C GLY A 89 1.32 -3.77 12.87
N ASP A 90 1.30 -4.80 12.03
CA ASP A 90 2.47 -5.64 11.80
C ASP A 90 3.43 -5.00 10.79
N MET A 91 4.54 -4.47 11.30
CA MET A 91 5.56 -3.82 10.49
C MET A 91 6.15 -4.78 9.44
N MET A 92 6.27 -6.06 9.74
CA MET A 92 6.78 -7.05 8.80
C MET A 92 5.91 -7.15 7.56
N LEU A 93 4.59 -7.00 7.73
CA LEU A 93 3.66 -7.03 6.59
C LEU A 93 3.80 -5.78 5.72
N SER A 94 4.14 -4.63 6.29
CA SER A 94 4.36 -3.43 5.49
C SER A 94 5.52 -3.61 4.53
N MET A 95 6.52 -4.39 4.90
CA MET A 95 7.67 -4.69 4.05
C MET A 95 7.30 -5.62 2.89
N LYS A 96 6.25 -6.41 3.05
CA LYS A 96 5.75 -7.27 1.96
C LYS A 96 5.27 -6.46 0.77
N LEU A 97 4.83 -5.23 0.97
CA LEU A 97 4.35 -4.39 -0.13
C LEU A 97 5.41 -4.18 -1.20
N SER A 98 6.68 -4.06 -0.84
CA SER A 98 7.74 -3.87 -1.82
C SER A 98 8.00 -5.13 -2.65
N GLU A 99 7.66 -6.31 -2.14
CA GLU A 99 7.73 -7.56 -2.88
C GLU A 99 6.51 -7.74 -3.78
N LEU A 100 5.33 -7.34 -3.28
CA LEU A 100 4.07 -7.46 -4.01
C LEU A 100 3.97 -6.45 -5.15
N PHE A 101 4.55 -5.27 -4.97
CA PHE A 101 4.50 -4.18 -5.93
C PHE A 101 5.89 -3.60 -6.16
N PRO A 102 6.77 -4.35 -6.83
CA PRO A 102 8.12 -3.85 -7.13
C PRO A 102 8.05 -2.66 -8.06
N SER A 103 8.91 -1.67 -7.84
CA SER A 103 8.93 -0.45 -8.64
C SER A 103 10.18 -0.35 -9.49
#